data_ef32e8e600804d95a8e8f43a7cb153fb
#
_entry.id   ef32e8e600804d95a8e8f43a7cb153fb
#
_cell.length_a   1.000
_cell.length_b   1.000
_cell.length_c   1.000
_cell.angle_alpha   90.00
_cell.angle_beta   90.00
_cell.angle_gamma   90.00
#
_symmetry.space_group_name_H-M   'P 1'
#
loop_
_entity.id
_entity.type
_entity.pdbx_description
1 polymer ?
#
loop_
_entity_poly.entity_id
_entity_poly.type
_entity_poly.pdbx_seq_one_letter_code
_entity_poly.pdbx_strand_id
1 'polypeptide(L)'
;EIEIEDESLLYKNRIKEIYKDLDPNRFKLFDALPLEEYAKFYTLFDINLAYVEHNAFASCKSEIKVIESLHYGCIPVFSEYGGYKDFWRAAPDRVKHKNMAISVQSPGPWINAIGHWVENFEDGKRRAAQLKEYSDDIYDINKHCEDRLSFYLQRTEEFNEAQMNMIAQYVD
;
A
#
# COMPACT_ATOMS: atom_id res chain seq x y z
N GLU A 1 27.85 -18.39 21.66
CA GLU A 1 27.28 -17.13 21.11
C GLU A 1 26.89 -17.45 19.67
N ILE A 2 25.59 -17.47 19.38
CA ILE A 2 25.09 -17.59 18.01
C ILE A 2 25.15 -16.16 17.47
N GLU A 3 26.08 -15.86 16.57
CA GLU A 3 26.02 -14.62 15.79
C GLU A 3 24.74 -14.66 14.97
N ILE A 4 23.76 -13.86 15.37
CA ILE A 4 22.57 -13.60 14.55
C ILE A 4 23.06 -12.68 13.44
N GLU A 5 23.36 -13.25 12.28
CA GLU A 5 23.64 -12.48 11.06
C GLU A 5 22.47 -11.52 10.82
N ASP A 6 22.76 -10.25 10.65
CA ASP A 6 21.72 -9.23 10.40
C ASP A 6 21.00 -9.56 9.07
N GLU A 7 19.79 -10.13 9.18
CA GLU A 7 18.98 -10.53 8.03
C GLU A 7 18.80 -9.38 7.02
N SER A 8 18.78 -8.14 7.49
CA SER A 8 18.66 -6.96 6.62
C SER A 8 19.90 -6.78 5.76
N LEU A 9 21.08 -7.06 6.30
CA LEU A 9 22.34 -6.99 5.58
C LEU A 9 22.46 -8.11 4.55
N LEU A 10 22.04 -9.33 4.90
CA LEU A 10 21.97 -10.46 3.96
C LEU A 10 21.05 -10.16 2.78
N TYR A 11 19.87 -9.59 3.05
CA TYR A 11 18.92 -9.21 2.02
C TYR A 11 19.47 -8.12 1.07
N LYS A 12 20.10 -7.08 1.63
CA LYS A 12 20.75 -6.02 0.84
C LYS A 12 21.86 -6.56 -0.05
N ASN A 13 22.69 -7.43 0.47
CA ASN A 13 23.79 -8.05 -0.28
C ASN A 13 23.27 -8.91 -1.42
N ARG A 14 22.17 -9.65 -1.20
CA ARG A 14 21.50 -10.43 -2.25
C ARG A 14 20.94 -9.55 -3.37
N ILE A 15 20.32 -8.42 -3.02
CA ILE A 15 19.82 -7.47 -4.02
C ILE A 15 20.98 -6.87 -4.82
N LYS A 16 22.06 -6.44 -4.15
CA LYS A 16 23.25 -5.92 -4.82
C LYS A 16 23.85 -6.92 -5.81
N GLU A 17 23.90 -8.21 -5.43
CA GLU A 17 24.41 -9.27 -6.30
C GLU A 17 23.51 -9.50 -7.52
N ILE A 18 22.19 -9.47 -7.35
CA ILE A 18 21.23 -9.61 -8.48
C ILE A 18 21.41 -8.48 -9.49
N TYR A 19 21.68 -7.27 -9.04
CA TYR A 19 21.73 -6.07 -9.87
C TYR A 19 23.16 -5.54 -10.11
N LYS A 20 24.19 -6.35 -9.82
CA LYS A 20 25.60 -5.93 -9.92
C LYS A 20 26.04 -5.46 -11.31
N ASP A 21 25.38 -5.97 -12.36
CA ASP A 21 25.70 -5.63 -13.74
C ASP A 21 24.94 -4.41 -14.26
N LEU A 22 24.06 -3.80 -13.44
CA LEU A 22 23.39 -2.55 -13.80
C LEU A 22 24.35 -1.37 -13.60
N ASP A 23 24.21 -0.36 -14.49
CA ASP A 23 24.86 0.92 -14.31
C ASP A 23 24.52 1.51 -12.93
N PRO A 24 25.51 1.81 -12.06
CA PRO A 24 25.29 2.38 -10.73
C PRO A 24 24.48 3.67 -10.72
N ASN A 25 24.46 4.41 -11.84
CA ASN A 25 23.65 5.61 -11.98
C ASN A 25 22.15 5.30 -12.26
N ARG A 26 21.85 4.07 -12.64
CA ARG A 26 20.50 3.59 -12.97
C ARG A 26 19.86 2.74 -11.89
N PHE A 27 20.63 2.36 -10.88
CA PHE A 27 20.16 1.56 -9.76
C PHE A 27 20.64 2.17 -8.44
N LYS A 28 19.72 2.40 -7.53
CA LYS A 28 20.04 2.92 -6.20
C LYS A 28 19.26 2.13 -5.14
N LEU A 29 19.98 1.61 -4.17
CA LEU A 29 19.42 0.95 -3.00
C LEU A 29 19.46 1.91 -1.82
N PHE A 30 18.31 2.18 -1.25
CA PHE A 30 18.19 3.03 -0.08
C PHE A 30 18.15 2.19 1.20
N ASP A 31 18.69 2.71 2.28
CA ASP A 31 18.48 2.19 3.62
C ASP A 31 17.08 2.49 4.11
N ALA A 32 16.60 1.72 5.09
CA ALA A 32 15.36 2.02 5.76
C ALA A 32 15.43 3.40 6.43
N LEU A 33 14.42 4.20 6.25
CA LEU A 33 14.26 5.48 6.94
C LEU A 33 13.44 5.31 8.22
N PRO A 34 13.60 6.20 9.21
CA PRO A 34 12.67 6.34 10.31
C PRO A 34 11.23 6.52 9.79
N LEU A 35 10.25 6.10 10.60
CA LEU A 35 8.83 6.12 10.20
C LEU A 35 8.36 7.51 9.75
N GLU A 36 8.83 8.55 10.45
CA GLU A 36 8.50 9.96 10.18
C GLU A 36 9.07 10.47 8.85
N GLU A 37 10.08 9.78 8.32
CA GLU A 37 10.75 10.15 7.07
C GLU A 37 10.43 9.22 5.91
N TYR A 38 9.89 8.03 6.21
CA TYR A 38 9.63 6.98 5.22
C TYR A 38 8.83 7.50 4.01
N ALA A 39 7.78 8.26 4.28
CA ALA A 39 6.91 8.79 3.23
C ALA A 39 7.62 9.74 2.25
N LYS A 40 8.74 10.36 2.67
CA LYS A 40 9.57 11.21 1.81
C LYS A 40 10.18 10.45 0.63
N PHE A 41 10.31 9.12 0.71
CA PHE A 41 10.77 8.32 -0.42
C PHE A 41 9.92 8.50 -1.67
N TYR A 42 8.61 8.63 -1.50
CA TYR A 42 7.71 8.79 -2.62
C TYR A 42 7.96 10.07 -3.44
N THR A 43 8.58 11.09 -2.84
CA THR A 43 8.96 12.32 -3.57
C THR A 43 10.11 12.11 -4.57
N LEU A 44 10.79 10.96 -4.50
CA LEU A 44 11.90 10.59 -5.38
C LEU A 44 11.44 9.80 -6.61
N PHE A 45 10.17 9.41 -6.66
CA PHE A 45 9.66 8.51 -7.68
C PHE A 45 8.55 9.15 -8.50
N ASP A 46 8.54 8.85 -9.77
CA ASP A 46 7.45 9.19 -10.68
C ASP A 46 6.43 8.06 -10.80
N ILE A 47 6.93 6.82 -10.77
CA ILE A 47 6.11 5.60 -10.83
C ILE A 47 6.45 4.74 -9.61
N ASN A 48 5.45 4.33 -8.87
CA ASN A 48 5.61 3.42 -7.74
C ASN A 48 5.04 2.04 -8.07
N LEU A 49 5.81 0.99 -7.73
CA LEU A 49 5.39 -0.39 -7.92
C LEU A 49 4.99 -1.00 -6.57
N ALA A 50 3.70 -1.31 -6.40
CA ALA A 50 3.17 -1.97 -5.22
C ALA A 50 2.80 -3.43 -5.57
N TYR A 51 3.82 -4.26 -5.75
CA TYR A 51 3.65 -5.68 -5.98
C TYR A 51 3.32 -6.42 -4.69
N VAL A 52 2.37 -7.33 -4.74
CA VAL A 52 2.11 -8.33 -3.71
C VAL A 52 1.97 -9.72 -4.34
N GLU A 53 2.57 -10.70 -3.70
CA GLU A 53 2.42 -12.09 -4.08
C GLU A 53 1.00 -12.59 -3.77
N HIS A 54 0.43 -13.44 -4.65
CA HIS A 54 -0.91 -13.97 -4.45
C HIS A 54 -0.90 -15.14 -3.45
N ASN A 55 -0.94 -14.83 -2.18
CA ASN A 55 -1.02 -15.79 -1.08
C ASN A 55 -1.94 -15.28 0.04
N ALA A 56 -2.28 -16.17 1.00
CA ALA A 56 -3.20 -15.84 2.08
C ALA A 56 -2.72 -14.67 2.95
N PHE A 57 -1.41 -14.56 3.21
CA PHE A 57 -0.85 -13.45 3.97
C PHE A 57 -0.99 -12.12 3.24
N ALA A 58 -0.68 -12.10 1.94
CA ALA A 58 -0.76 -10.89 1.13
C ALA A 58 -2.21 -10.44 0.89
N SER A 59 -3.19 -11.36 0.94
CA SER A 59 -4.62 -11.00 0.84
C SER A 59 -5.11 -10.14 2.01
N CYS A 60 -4.42 -10.18 3.16
CA CYS A 60 -4.74 -9.38 4.35
C CYS A 60 -4.02 -8.02 4.37
N LYS A 61 -3.17 -7.71 3.38
CA LYS A 61 -2.48 -6.42 3.32
C LYS A 61 -3.42 -5.32 2.84
N SER A 62 -3.29 -4.15 3.47
CA SER A 62 -4.01 -2.96 3.05
C SER A 62 -3.38 -2.31 1.82
N GLU A 63 -4.12 -1.44 1.18
CA GLU A 63 -3.76 -0.64 0.01
C GLU A 63 -2.89 0.59 0.34
N ILE A 64 -2.38 0.69 1.55
CA ILE A 64 -1.66 1.87 2.06
C ILE A 64 -0.56 2.37 1.11
N LYS A 65 0.20 1.47 0.48
CA LYS A 65 1.27 1.86 -0.46
C LYS A 65 0.74 2.56 -1.72
N VAL A 66 -0.48 2.25 -2.15
CA VAL A 66 -1.13 2.94 -3.27
C VAL A 66 -1.59 4.31 -2.82
N ILE A 67 -2.20 4.42 -1.64
CA ILE A 67 -2.66 5.69 -1.05
C ILE A 67 -1.48 6.64 -0.86
N GLU A 68 -0.38 6.16 -0.26
CA GLU A 68 0.85 6.94 -0.08
C GLU A 68 1.41 7.41 -1.43
N SER A 69 1.50 6.52 -2.43
CA SER A 69 1.95 6.89 -3.79
C SER A 69 1.14 8.03 -4.38
N LEU A 70 -0.19 7.93 -4.28
CA LEU A 70 -1.11 8.93 -4.79
C LEU A 70 -0.96 10.26 -4.07
N HIS A 71 -0.76 10.21 -2.74
CA HIS A 71 -0.58 11.41 -1.92
C HIS A 71 0.64 12.23 -2.38
N TYR A 72 1.74 11.55 -2.73
CA TYR A 72 2.96 12.17 -3.23
C TYR A 72 3.00 12.34 -4.75
N GLY A 73 1.91 12.09 -5.45
CA GLY A 73 1.77 12.32 -6.88
C GLY A 73 2.50 11.31 -7.76
N CYS A 74 2.84 10.12 -7.24
CA CYS A 74 3.36 9.03 -8.05
C CYS A 74 2.25 8.37 -8.87
N ILE A 75 2.60 7.85 -10.04
CA ILE A 75 1.73 6.97 -10.82
C ILE A 75 1.81 5.57 -10.17
N PRO A 76 0.74 5.04 -9.56
CA PRO A 76 0.79 3.74 -8.93
C PRO A 76 0.60 2.63 -9.97
N VAL A 77 1.45 1.60 -9.91
CA VAL A 77 1.26 0.32 -10.59
C VAL A 77 1.24 -0.76 -9.52
N PHE A 78 0.14 -1.45 -9.35
CA PHE A 78 -0.07 -2.33 -8.20
C PHE A 78 -0.75 -3.66 -8.58
N SER A 79 -0.58 -4.66 -7.72
CA SER A 79 -1.28 -5.94 -7.87
C SER A 79 -2.79 -5.77 -7.67
N GLU A 80 -3.60 -6.28 -8.59
CA GLU A 80 -5.05 -6.38 -8.39
C GLU A 80 -5.36 -7.59 -7.48
N TYR A 81 -4.92 -7.49 -6.20
CA TYR A 81 -5.07 -8.55 -5.22
C TYR A 81 -5.23 -8.00 -3.79
N GLY A 82 -5.96 -8.73 -2.93
CA GLY A 82 -6.21 -8.30 -1.55
C GLY A 82 -6.87 -6.92 -1.46
N GLY A 83 -6.51 -6.13 -0.47
CA GLY A 83 -7.04 -4.76 -0.27
C GLY A 83 -6.86 -3.84 -1.47
N TYR A 84 -5.79 -4.02 -2.26
CA TYR A 84 -5.59 -3.25 -3.49
C TYR A 84 -6.68 -3.50 -4.54
N LYS A 85 -7.16 -4.74 -4.63
CA LYS A 85 -8.27 -5.12 -5.52
C LYS A 85 -9.58 -4.48 -5.07
N ASP A 86 -9.85 -4.46 -3.78
CA ASP A 86 -11.08 -3.88 -3.24
C ASP A 86 -11.09 -2.37 -3.44
N PHE A 87 -9.99 -1.69 -3.14
CA PHE A 87 -9.80 -0.27 -3.47
C PHE A 87 -10.02 0.02 -4.95
N TRP A 88 -9.39 -0.78 -5.84
CA TRP A 88 -9.50 -0.60 -7.27
C TRP A 88 -10.92 -0.82 -7.81
N ARG A 89 -11.61 -1.84 -7.31
CA ARG A 89 -12.98 -2.13 -7.71
C ARG A 89 -13.96 -1.04 -7.31
N ALA A 90 -13.77 -0.48 -6.13
CA ALA A 90 -14.60 0.60 -5.63
C ALA A 90 -14.30 1.95 -6.32
N ALA A 91 -13.12 2.14 -6.87
CA ALA A 91 -12.76 3.37 -7.58
C ALA A 91 -13.67 3.64 -8.80
N PRO A 92 -13.98 4.90 -9.12
CA PRO A 92 -14.79 5.26 -10.29
C PRO A 92 -14.14 4.81 -11.60
N ASP A 93 -14.93 4.33 -12.56
CA ASP A 93 -14.42 3.81 -13.84
C ASP A 93 -13.63 4.86 -14.64
N ARG A 94 -13.99 6.14 -14.51
CA ARG A 94 -13.30 7.24 -15.20
C ARG A 94 -11.81 7.37 -14.83
N VAL A 95 -11.40 6.88 -13.65
CA VAL A 95 -10.00 6.95 -13.19
C VAL A 95 -9.25 5.65 -13.48
N LYS A 96 -9.96 4.55 -13.75
CA LYS A 96 -9.37 3.25 -13.97
C LYS A 96 -8.61 3.18 -15.29
N HIS A 97 -7.46 2.54 -15.26
CA HIS A 97 -6.67 2.20 -16.44
C HIS A 97 -5.99 0.83 -16.24
N LYS A 98 -6.05 -0.02 -17.28
CA LYS A 98 -5.53 -1.40 -17.23
C LYS A 98 -4.04 -1.53 -16.84
N ASN A 99 -3.26 -0.46 -17.02
CA ASN A 99 -1.84 -0.43 -16.67
C ASN A 99 -1.57 0.12 -15.26
N MET A 100 -2.60 0.37 -14.43
CA MET A 100 -2.45 0.69 -13.02
C MET A 100 -2.62 -0.53 -12.12
N ALA A 101 -3.63 -1.37 -12.39
CA ALA A 101 -3.88 -2.57 -11.62
C ALA A 101 -3.55 -3.81 -12.46
N ILE A 102 -2.64 -4.65 -11.99
CA ILE A 102 -2.11 -5.81 -12.69
C ILE A 102 -2.60 -7.08 -11.98
N SER A 103 -3.43 -7.85 -12.66
CA SER A 103 -4.05 -9.08 -12.12
C SER A 103 -3.18 -10.32 -12.18
N VAL A 104 -2.02 -10.25 -12.84
CA VAL A 104 -1.12 -11.39 -13.05
C VAL A 104 0.24 -11.16 -12.43
N GLN A 105 0.88 -12.25 -11.98
CA GLN A 105 2.19 -12.18 -11.32
C GLN A 105 3.38 -12.24 -12.28
N SER A 106 3.16 -12.64 -13.53
CA SER A 106 4.26 -12.73 -14.51
C SER A 106 4.83 -11.35 -14.84
N PRO A 107 6.15 -11.24 -15.13
CA PRO A 107 6.82 -9.95 -15.33
C PRO A 107 6.33 -9.13 -16.53
N GLY A 108 5.88 -9.78 -17.60
CA GLY A 108 5.51 -9.13 -18.86
C GLY A 108 4.50 -7.99 -18.70
N PRO A 109 3.33 -8.19 -18.08
CA PRO A 109 2.35 -7.13 -17.85
C PRO A 109 2.88 -5.95 -17.01
N TRP A 110 3.75 -6.21 -16.03
CA TRP A 110 4.40 -5.18 -15.23
C TRP A 110 5.35 -4.31 -16.05
N ILE A 111 6.19 -4.96 -16.88
CA ILE A 111 7.11 -4.26 -17.80
C ILE A 111 6.30 -3.40 -18.79
N ASN A 112 5.23 -3.96 -19.36
CA ASN A 112 4.36 -3.23 -20.29
C ASN A 112 3.66 -2.04 -19.62
N ALA A 113 3.22 -2.19 -18.37
CA ALA A 113 2.60 -1.11 -17.62
C ALA A 113 3.59 0.03 -17.33
N ILE A 114 4.82 -0.30 -16.91
CA ILE A 114 5.88 0.69 -16.70
C ILE A 114 6.20 1.41 -18.01
N GLY A 115 6.45 0.67 -19.11
CA GLY A 115 6.73 1.24 -20.43
C GLY A 115 5.61 2.18 -20.89
N HIS A 116 4.35 1.75 -20.73
CA HIS A 116 3.21 2.59 -21.07
C HIS A 116 3.21 3.93 -20.30
N TRP A 117 3.49 3.93 -18.99
CA TRP A 117 3.49 5.17 -18.19
C TRP A 117 4.73 6.03 -18.42
N VAL A 118 5.85 5.45 -18.85
CA VAL A 118 7.00 6.23 -19.32
C VAL A 118 6.67 6.98 -20.59
N GLU A 119 5.98 6.34 -21.54
CA GLU A 119 5.56 6.95 -22.82
C GLU A 119 4.38 7.91 -22.68
N ASN A 120 3.50 7.69 -21.71
CA ASN A 120 2.26 8.46 -21.48
C ASN A 120 2.27 9.13 -20.12
N PHE A 121 3.39 9.73 -19.75
CA PHE A 121 3.65 10.22 -18.40
C PHE A 121 2.61 11.24 -17.90
N GLU A 122 2.29 12.25 -18.70
CA GLU A 122 1.33 13.28 -18.33
C GLU A 122 -0.10 12.72 -18.14
N ASP A 123 -0.52 11.74 -18.95
CA ASP A 123 -1.81 11.06 -18.76
C ASP A 123 -1.77 10.25 -17.46
N GLY A 124 -0.66 9.60 -17.15
CA GLY A 124 -0.47 8.88 -15.90
C GLY A 124 -0.58 9.78 -14.67
N LYS A 125 0.10 10.93 -14.67
CA LYS A 125 0.00 11.93 -13.60
C LYS A 125 -1.42 12.46 -13.43
N ARG A 126 -2.10 12.78 -14.53
CA ARG A 126 -3.49 13.23 -14.49
C ARG A 126 -4.42 12.18 -13.86
N ARG A 127 -4.28 10.92 -14.24
CA ARG A 127 -5.06 9.81 -13.67
C ARG A 127 -4.74 9.56 -12.21
N ALA A 128 -3.47 9.63 -11.83
CA ALA A 128 -3.04 9.52 -10.45
C ALA A 128 -3.67 10.63 -9.58
N ALA A 129 -3.71 11.88 -10.07
CA ALA A 129 -4.37 12.98 -9.39
C ALA A 129 -5.88 12.73 -9.19
N GLN A 130 -6.57 12.24 -10.21
CA GLN A 130 -8.00 11.90 -10.11
C GLN A 130 -8.26 10.72 -9.14
N LEU A 131 -7.37 9.72 -9.13
CA LEU A 131 -7.46 8.60 -8.20
C LEU A 131 -7.15 9.04 -6.77
N LYS A 132 -6.25 10.04 -6.61
CA LYS A 132 -5.97 10.68 -5.33
C LYS A 132 -7.20 11.37 -4.75
N GLU A 133 -7.92 12.14 -5.55
CA GLU A 133 -9.18 12.80 -5.11
C GLU A 133 -10.18 11.78 -4.55
N TYR A 134 -10.34 10.64 -5.23
CA TYR A 134 -11.17 9.54 -4.74
C TYR A 134 -10.61 8.96 -3.43
N SER A 135 -9.29 8.72 -3.36
CA SER A 135 -8.63 8.20 -2.17
C SER A 135 -8.77 9.14 -0.97
N ASP A 136 -8.54 10.44 -1.16
CA ASP A 136 -8.67 11.46 -0.12
C ASP A 136 -10.11 11.52 0.44
N ASP A 137 -11.11 11.26 -0.38
CA ASP A 137 -12.50 11.24 0.07
C ASP A 137 -12.81 10.08 1.02
N ILE A 138 -12.30 8.88 0.74
CA ILE A 138 -12.61 7.67 1.51
C ILE A 138 -11.65 7.38 2.67
N TYR A 139 -10.45 7.97 2.67
CA TYR A 139 -9.41 7.73 3.68
C TYR A 139 -9.09 8.95 4.56
N ASP A 140 -9.77 10.07 4.36
CA ASP A 140 -9.59 11.24 5.23
C ASP A 140 -10.10 10.92 6.64
N ILE A 141 -9.15 10.78 7.57
CA ILE A 141 -9.46 10.47 8.97
C ILE A 141 -10.35 11.54 9.60
N ASN A 142 -10.21 12.80 9.18
CA ASN A 142 -11.01 13.89 9.74
C ASN A 142 -12.49 13.80 9.34
N LYS A 143 -12.78 13.19 8.18
CA LYS A 143 -14.16 12.92 7.73
C LYS A 143 -14.80 11.75 8.47
N HIS A 144 -14.01 10.80 8.91
CA HIS A 144 -14.50 9.52 9.46
C HIS A 144 -14.18 9.31 10.94
N CYS A 145 -13.53 10.28 11.61
CA CYS A 145 -13.14 10.12 13.01
C CYS A 145 -14.34 10.00 13.96
N GLU A 146 -15.42 10.74 13.71
CA GLU A 146 -16.62 10.70 14.55
C GLU A 146 -17.33 9.34 14.45
N ASP A 147 -17.48 8.81 13.24
CA ASP A 147 -18.09 7.49 13.00
C ASP A 147 -17.26 6.40 13.66
N ARG A 148 -15.94 6.46 13.54
CA ARG A 148 -15.02 5.52 14.19
C ARG A 148 -15.09 5.61 15.71
N LEU A 149 -15.09 6.81 16.25
CA LEU A 149 -15.22 7.03 17.69
C LEU A 149 -16.54 6.46 18.21
N SER A 150 -17.65 6.77 17.54
CA SER A 150 -18.97 6.26 17.89
C SER A 150 -19.02 4.73 17.87
N PHE A 151 -18.42 4.10 16.86
CA PHE A 151 -18.30 2.66 16.80
C PHE A 151 -17.53 2.06 17.99
N TYR A 152 -16.38 2.66 18.35
CA TYR A 152 -15.59 2.19 19.48
C TYR A 152 -16.31 2.38 20.82
N LEU A 153 -17.00 3.51 21.02
CA LEU A 153 -17.79 3.76 22.22
C LEU A 153 -18.93 2.76 22.38
N GLN A 154 -19.68 2.51 21.31
CA GLN A 154 -20.74 1.50 21.31
C GLN A 154 -20.20 0.11 21.66
N ARG A 155 -19.08 -0.30 21.06
CA ARG A 155 -18.46 -1.60 21.37
C ARG A 155 -17.99 -1.71 22.81
N THR A 156 -17.52 -0.62 23.39
CA THR A 156 -17.11 -0.58 24.81
C THR A 156 -18.31 -0.73 25.73
N GLU A 157 -19.43 -0.09 25.42
CA GLU A 157 -20.67 -0.22 26.17
C GLU A 157 -21.21 -1.66 26.11
N GLU A 158 -21.32 -2.24 24.91
CA GLU A 158 -21.74 -3.63 24.70
C GLU A 158 -20.86 -4.63 25.48
N PHE A 159 -19.54 -4.40 25.53
CA PHE A 159 -18.60 -5.23 26.25
C PHE A 159 -18.79 -5.11 27.77
N ASN A 160 -18.98 -3.91 28.29
CA ASN A 160 -19.22 -3.65 29.72
C ASN A 160 -20.55 -4.27 30.16
N GLU A 161 -21.62 -4.13 29.38
CA GLU A 161 -22.90 -4.75 29.67
C GLU A 161 -22.81 -6.28 29.70
N ALA A 162 -22.10 -6.87 28.74
CA ALA A 162 -21.89 -8.33 28.70
C ALA A 162 -21.10 -8.82 29.92
N GLN A 163 -20.08 -8.09 30.36
CA GLN A 163 -19.34 -8.40 31.58
C GLN A 163 -20.21 -8.29 32.83
N MET A 164 -21.00 -7.22 32.96
CA MET A 164 -21.91 -7.06 34.12
C MET A 164 -22.96 -8.15 34.17
N ASN A 165 -23.55 -8.55 33.05
CA ASN A 165 -24.50 -9.64 32.97
C ASN A 165 -23.89 -11.00 33.35
N MET A 166 -22.62 -11.23 32.99
CA MET A 166 -21.89 -12.42 33.36
C MET A 166 -21.64 -12.47 34.90
N ILE A 167 -21.23 -11.36 35.48
CA ILE A 167 -20.99 -11.24 36.92
C ILE A 167 -22.30 -11.46 37.71
N ALA A 168 -23.41 -10.88 37.26
CA ALA A 168 -24.71 -11.03 37.91
C ALA A 168 -25.18 -12.50 37.99
N GLN A 169 -24.81 -13.34 37.02
CA GLN A 169 -25.12 -14.77 37.02
C GLN A 169 -24.35 -15.60 38.09
N TYR A 170 -23.28 -15.03 38.68
CA TYR A 170 -22.48 -15.70 39.69
C TYR A 170 -22.70 -15.15 41.10
N VAL A 171 -23.57 -14.16 41.28
CA VAL A 171 -23.84 -13.50 42.58
C VAL A 171 -25.18 -13.96 43.17
N ASP A 172 -26.04 -14.68 42.43
CA ASP A 172 -27.25 -15.37 42.89
C ASP A 172 -26.90 -16.85 43.28
#